data_985e74903cc4e44dfb3f8a104a54cbb6
#
_entry.id   985e74903cc4e44dfb3f8a104a54cbb6
#
_cell.length_a   1.000
_cell.length_b   1.000
_cell.length_c   1.000
_cell.angle_alpha   90.00
_cell.angle_beta   90.00
_cell.angle_gamma   90.00
#
_symmetry.space_group_name_H-M   'P 1'
#
loop_
_entity.id
_entity.type
_entity.pdbx_description
1 polymer ?
#
loop_
_entity_poly.entity_id
_entity_poly.type
_entity_poly.pdbx_seq_one_letter_code
_entity_poly.pdbx_strand_id
1 'polypeptide(L)'
;MVIILGKTGREAWDHFEPYHSGFKPFRDATMGVCTYKCTVLDCLQGLEYGIKMGWYDYKTFNYKEYEHYVKVENGDLNWIVPGRFFAFAGPSKTNRDPDGWRTFTPEDYAPIFKKIGVTTVVRLNNKVYE
;
A
#
# COMPACT_ATOMS: atom_id res chain seq x y z
N MET A 1 10.44 0.10 17.57
CA MET A 1 10.32 1.29 18.43
C MET A 1 8.88 1.78 18.46
N VAL A 2 8.28 2.20 17.33
CA VAL A 2 6.90 2.72 17.33
C VAL A 2 5.91 1.65 17.82
N ILE A 3 5.87 0.47 17.19
CA ILE A 3 4.91 -0.60 17.50
C ILE A 3 5.08 -1.16 18.93
N ILE A 4 6.31 -1.50 19.30
CA ILE A 4 6.56 -2.30 20.53
C ILE A 4 6.80 -1.41 21.75
N LEU A 5 7.48 -0.27 21.57
CA LEU A 5 7.84 0.62 22.67
C LEU A 5 6.95 1.86 22.77
N GLY A 6 5.98 2.01 21.89
CA GLY A 6 5.06 3.16 21.87
C GLY A 6 5.75 4.51 21.66
N LYS A 7 6.93 4.52 21.05
CA LYS A 7 7.64 5.76 20.71
C LYS A 7 6.95 6.48 19.55
N THR A 8 7.04 7.80 19.53
CA THR A 8 6.64 8.57 18.36
C THR A 8 7.53 8.26 17.16
N GLY A 9 7.05 8.52 15.95
CA GLY A 9 7.85 8.36 14.74
C GLY A 9 9.12 9.22 14.78
N ARG A 10 9.03 10.43 15.34
CA ARG A 10 10.18 11.32 15.52
C ARG A 10 11.19 10.74 16.51
N GLU A 11 10.77 10.35 17.72
CA GLU A 11 11.67 9.72 18.70
C GLU A 11 12.35 8.46 18.16
N ALA A 12 11.60 7.65 17.38
CA ALA A 12 12.16 6.47 16.74
C ALA A 12 13.22 6.84 15.70
N TRP A 13 13.00 7.90 14.92
CA TRP A 13 13.95 8.40 13.93
C TRP A 13 15.21 8.97 14.58
N ASP A 14 15.06 9.78 15.61
CA ASP A 14 16.16 10.49 16.28
C ASP A 14 17.18 9.52 16.89
N HIS A 15 16.80 8.29 17.21
CA HIS A 15 17.74 7.23 17.63
C HIS A 15 18.78 6.86 16.56
N PHE A 16 18.50 7.16 15.30
CA PHE A 16 19.38 6.89 14.16
C PHE A 16 20.06 8.15 13.63
N GLU A 17 20.03 9.25 14.38
CA GLU A 17 20.58 10.55 13.97
C GLU A 17 21.98 10.47 13.35
N PRO A 18 22.96 9.71 13.91
CA PRO A 18 24.28 9.58 13.28
C PRO A 18 24.29 8.92 11.90
N TYR A 19 23.21 8.24 11.54
CA TYR A 19 23.09 7.48 10.28
C TYR A 19 22.11 8.09 9.27
N HIS A 20 21.51 9.23 9.59
CA HIS A 20 20.46 9.86 8.75
C HIS A 20 20.90 10.09 7.31
N SER A 21 22.16 10.46 7.09
CA SER A 21 22.73 10.70 5.76
C SER A 21 22.78 9.45 4.87
N GLY A 22 22.75 8.26 5.48
CA GLY A 22 22.73 6.97 4.78
C GLY A 22 21.33 6.57 4.29
N PHE A 23 20.26 7.18 4.82
CA PHE A 23 18.89 6.86 4.45
C PHE A 23 18.43 7.74 3.29
N LYS A 24 18.43 7.16 2.10
CA LYS A 24 17.90 7.85 0.90
C LYS A 24 16.37 7.72 0.87
N PRO A 25 15.64 8.81 0.54
CA PRO A 25 14.19 8.74 0.41
C PRO A 25 13.79 7.87 -0.79
N PHE A 26 12.66 7.20 -0.67
CA PHE A 26 12.02 6.49 -1.77
C PHE A 26 11.43 7.48 -2.77
N ARG A 27 11.69 7.27 -4.04
CA ARG A 27 11.00 8.02 -5.09
C ARG A 27 9.60 7.47 -5.32
N ASP A 28 8.71 8.31 -5.86
CA ASP A 28 7.42 7.83 -6.35
C ASP A 28 7.56 6.86 -7.55
N ALA A 29 6.47 6.17 -7.88
CA ALA A 29 6.43 5.18 -8.94
C ALA A 29 6.38 5.78 -10.37
N THR A 30 6.46 7.11 -10.51
CA THR A 30 6.41 7.77 -11.82
C THR A 30 7.65 7.46 -12.66
N MET A 31 7.46 7.30 -13.96
CA MET A 31 8.56 7.14 -14.92
C MET A 31 9.29 8.46 -15.21
N GLY A 32 8.68 9.60 -14.86
CA GLY A 32 9.22 10.93 -15.09
C GLY A 32 10.01 11.51 -13.93
N VAL A 33 9.95 12.82 -13.77
CA VAL A 33 10.56 13.54 -12.65
C VAL A 33 9.82 13.17 -11.36
N CYS A 34 10.57 12.74 -10.35
CA CYS A 34 10.00 12.43 -9.04
C CYS A 34 9.54 13.71 -8.37
N THR A 35 8.24 13.83 -8.12
CA THR A 35 7.61 14.99 -7.47
C THR A 35 7.40 14.79 -5.97
N TYR A 36 7.44 13.54 -5.49
CA TYR A 36 7.32 13.20 -4.08
C TYR A 36 8.39 12.18 -3.67
N LYS A 37 9.06 12.46 -2.56
CA LYS A 37 10.07 11.58 -1.98
C LYS A 37 9.64 11.18 -0.57
N CYS A 38 9.23 9.93 -0.42
CA CYS A 38 8.85 9.38 0.89
C CYS A 38 10.11 9.03 1.69
N THR A 39 10.26 9.63 2.87
CA THR A 39 11.38 9.35 3.77
C THR A 39 11.05 8.24 4.76
N VAL A 40 12.07 7.68 5.41
CA VAL A 40 11.88 6.75 6.53
C VAL A 40 11.10 7.43 7.67
N LEU A 41 11.36 8.71 7.91
CA LEU A 41 10.62 9.48 8.91
C LEU A 41 9.13 9.59 8.56
N ASP A 42 8.78 9.85 7.29
CA ASP A 42 7.38 9.87 6.86
C ASP A 42 6.69 8.52 7.12
N CYS A 43 7.38 7.40 6.84
CA CYS A 43 6.87 6.06 7.13
C CYS A 43 6.64 5.82 8.63
N LEU A 44 7.58 6.24 9.48
CA LEU A 44 7.47 6.09 10.93
C LEU A 44 6.33 6.94 11.51
N GLN A 45 6.18 8.18 11.02
CA GLN A 45 5.09 9.07 11.42
C GLN A 45 3.73 8.57 10.90
N GLY A 46 3.69 8.05 9.67
CA GLY A 46 2.50 7.40 9.12
C GLY A 46 2.06 6.19 9.93
N LEU A 47 3.01 5.36 10.34
CA LEU A 47 2.76 4.19 11.20
C LEU A 47 2.22 4.61 12.58
N GLU A 48 2.86 5.60 13.23
CA GLU A 48 2.38 6.19 14.48
C GLU A 48 0.93 6.66 14.35
N TYR A 49 0.66 7.42 13.30
CA TYR A 49 -0.68 7.95 13.05
C TYR A 49 -1.69 6.83 12.79
N GLY A 50 -1.33 5.82 11.99
CA GLY A 50 -2.18 4.67 11.71
C GLY A 50 -2.55 3.89 12.97
N ILE A 51 -1.60 3.69 13.88
CA ILE A 51 -1.84 3.07 15.20
C ILE A 51 -2.78 3.94 16.04
N LYS A 52 -2.49 5.24 16.15
CA LYS A 52 -3.31 6.19 16.91
C LYS A 52 -4.77 6.25 16.43
N MET A 53 -4.98 6.16 15.12
CA MET A 53 -6.30 6.16 14.49
C MET A 53 -6.99 4.80 14.50
N GLY A 54 -6.34 3.76 15.02
CA GLY A 54 -6.87 2.40 15.01
C GLY A 54 -6.93 1.75 13.62
N TRP A 55 -6.17 2.26 12.65
CA TRP A 55 -6.09 1.70 11.30
C TRP A 55 -5.13 0.51 11.23
N TYR A 56 -4.18 0.45 12.13
CA TYR A 56 -3.22 -0.63 12.24
C TYR A 56 -3.09 -1.09 13.69
N ASP A 57 -3.24 -2.40 13.91
CA ASP A 57 -2.95 -3.06 15.17
C ASP A 57 -2.10 -4.31 14.87
N TYR A 58 -0.87 -4.29 15.36
CA TYR A 58 0.08 -5.39 15.21
C TYR A 58 -0.45 -6.74 15.73
N LYS A 59 -1.27 -6.72 16.78
CA LYS A 59 -1.78 -7.97 17.41
C LYS A 59 -2.86 -8.64 16.58
N THR A 60 -3.61 -7.86 15.81
CA THR A 60 -4.75 -8.34 15.01
C THR A 60 -4.46 -8.36 13.51
N PHE A 61 -3.30 -7.85 13.09
CA PHE A 61 -2.91 -7.81 11.68
C PHE A 61 -2.84 -9.20 11.07
N ASN A 62 -3.63 -9.45 10.05
CA ASN A 62 -3.65 -10.72 9.34
C ASN A 62 -2.54 -10.78 8.28
N TYR A 63 -1.34 -11.18 8.71
CA TYR A 63 -0.18 -11.27 7.86
C TYR A 63 -0.38 -12.24 6.67
N LYS A 64 -1.06 -13.37 6.87
CA LYS A 64 -1.29 -14.37 5.81
C LYS A 64 -2.21 -13.82 4.71
N GLU A 65 -3.23 -13.09 5.09
CA GLU A 65 -4.12 -12.42 4.14
C GLU A 65 -3.38 -11.34 3.36
N TYR A 66 -2.58 -10.53 4.04
CA TYR A 66 -1.73 -9.52 3.42
C TYR A 66 -0.76 -10.15 2.41
N GLU A 67 0.01 -11.19 2.80
CA GLU A 67 0.93 -11.90 1.90
C GLU A 67 0.24 -12.54 0.70
N HIS A 68 -0.98 -12.98 0.87
CA HIS A 68 -1.75 -13.56 -0.23
C HIS A 68 -2.11 -12.49 -1.25
N TYR A 69 -2.74 -11.41 -0.80
CA TYR A 69 -3.30 -10.41 -1.71
C TYR A 69 -2.29 -9.42 -2.27
N VAL A 70 -1.15 -9.20 -1.63
CA VAL A 70 -0.10 -8.29 -2.14
C VAL A 70 0.60 -8.84 -3.40
N LYS A 71 0.42 -10.12 -3.69
CA LYS A 71 0.98 -10.74 -4.89
C LYS A 71 0.20 -10.36 -6.14
N VAL A 72 0.93 -10.09 -7.22
CA VAL A 72 0.34 -9.71 -8.53
C VAL A 72 -0.64 -10.77 -9.03
N GLU A 73 -0.30 -12.05 -8.89
CA GLU A 73 -1.17 -13.16 -9.29
C GLU A 73 -2.47 -13.28 -8.48
N ASN A 74 -2.57 -12.58 -7.35
CA ASN A 74 -3.75 -12.53 -6.48
C ASN A 74 -4.44 -11.16 -6.50
N GLY A 75 -3.99 -10.24 -7.36
CA GLY A 75 -4.63 -8.96 -7.62
C GLY A 75 -3.87 -7.75 -7.13
N ASP A 76 -2.72 -7.91 -6.43
CA ASP A 76 -1.90 -6.80 -5.91
C ASP A 76 -2.76 -5.76 -5.19
N LEU A 77 -3.36 -6.18 -4.09
CA LEU A 77 -4.37 -5.40 -3.39
C LEU A 77 -4.23 -5.52 -1.86
N ASN A 78 -4.55 -4.46 -1.14
CA ASN A 78 -4.55 -4.47 0.32
C ASN A 78 -5.36 -3.34 0.95
N TRP A 79 -5.77 -3.55 2.19
CA TRP A 79 -6.38 -2.51 3.00
C TRP A 79 -5.35 -1.45 3.43
N ILE A 80 -5.64 -0.18 3.12
CA ILE A 80 -4.92 0.98 3.68
C ILE A 80 -5.56 1.38 5.01
N VAL A 81 -6.90 1.47 5.02
CA VAL A 81 -7.70 1.66 6.22
C VAL A 81 -8.77 0.57 6.23
N PRO A 82 -8.69 -0.41 7.13
CA PRO A 82 -9.62 -1.54 7.14
C PRO A 82 -11.09 -1.11 7.11
N GLY A 83 -11.85 -1.69 6.18
CA GLY A 83 -13.27 -1.40 5.98
C GLY A 83 -13.60 -0.03 5.39
N ARG A 84 -12.60 0.78 4.99
CA ARG A 84 -12.81 2.12 4.42
C ARG A 84 -12.06 2.34 3.11
N PHE A 85 -10.74 2.18 3.12
CA PHE A 85 -9.90 2.41 1.95
C PHE A 85 -9.08 1.18 1.61
N PHE A 86 -9.20 0.79 0.38
CA PHE A 86 -8.57 -0.39 -0.20
C PHE A 86 -7.78 0.01 -1.43
N ALA A 87 -6.50 -0.31 -1.47
CA ALA A 87 -5.65 -0.05 -2.63
C ALA A 87 -5.53 -1.32 -3.47
N PHE A 88 -5.44 -1.17 -4.79
CA PHE A 88 -5.25 -2.27 -5.73
C PHE A 88 -4.52 -1.79 -6.99
N ALA A 89 -3.85 -2.70 -7.68
CA ALA A 89 -3.21 -2.40 -8.94
C ALA A 89 -4.23 -2.01 -10.01
N GLY A 90 -3.86 -1.08 -10.89
CA GLY A 90 -4.74 -0.66 -11.99
C GLY A 90 -5.13 -1.84 -12.87
N PRO A 91 -6.43 -2.05 -13.16
CA PRO A 91 -6.85 -3.12 -14.03
C PRO A 91 -6.24 -3.04 -15.42
N SER A 92 -5.98 -4.19 -16.00
CA SER A 92 -5.51 -4.33 -17.38
C SER A 92 -6.69 -4.57 -18.34
N LYS A 93 -6.45 -4.35 -19.62
CA LYS A 93 -7.43 -4.63 -20.67
C LYS A 93 -7.66 -6.13 -20.87
N THR A 94 -6.65 -6.93 -20.62
CA THR A 94 -6.65 -8.39 -20.77
C THR A 94 -6.14 -9.03 -19.48
N ASN A 95 -6.43 -10.30 -19.25
CA ASN A 95 -5.98 -11.05 -18.06
C ASN A 95 -4.57 -11.69 -18.22
N ARG A 96 -3.87 -11.32 -19.27
CA ARG A 96 -2.43 -11.60 -19.47
C ARG A 96 -1.77 -10.42 -20.15
N ASP A 97 -0.55 -10.12 -19.73
CA ASP A 97 0.30 -9.15 -20.40
C ASP A 97 0.98 -9.77 -21.65
N PRO A 98 1.73 -8.99 -22.44
CA PRO A 98 2.45 -9.49 -23.61
C PRO A 98 3.46 -10.60 -23.32
N ASP A 99 4.00 -10.65 -22.10
CA ASP A 99 4.96 -11.65 -21.64
C ASP A 99 4.27 -12.91 -21.07
N GLY A 100 2.93 -12.92 -21.04
CA GLY A 100 2.12 -14.07 -20.59
C GLY A 100 1.83 -14.09 -19.09
N TRP A 101 2.30 -13.12 -18.31
CA TRP A 101 2.00 -13.01 -16.89
C TRP A 101 0.55 -12.67 -16.64
N ARG A 102 0.01 -13.21 -15.57
CA ARG A 102 -1.38 -12.92 -15.18
C ARG A 102 -1.52 -11.46 -14.77
N THR A 103 -2.55 -10.83 -15.33
CA THR A 103 -3.02 -9.50 -14.95
C THR A 103 -4.50 -9.57 -14.59
N PHE A 104 -5.01 -8.57 -13.89
CA PHE A 104 -6.41 -8.52 -13.49
C PHE A 104 -7.17 -7.51 -14.35
N THR A 105 -8.29 -7.93 -14.88
CA THR A 105 -9.26 -7.07 -15.57
C THR A 105 -10.29 -6.52 -14.57
N PRO A 106 -11.12 -5.53 -14.94
CA PRO A 106 -12.24 -5.11 -14.10
C PRO A 106 -13.16 -6.26 -13.69
N GLU A 107 -13.37 -7.23 -14.59
CA GLU A 107 -14.19 -8.42 -14.35
C GLU A 107 -13.57 -9.35 -13.31
N ASP A 108 -12.24 -9.46 -13.26
CA ASP A 108 -11.52 -10.24 -12.25
C ASP A 108 -11.64 -9.60 -10.85
N TYR A 109 -11.60 -8.26 -10.77
CA TYR A 109 -11.77 -7.54 -9.51
C TYR A 109 -13.20 -7.50 -8.99
N ALA A 110 -14.20 -7.46 -9.86
CA ALA A 110 -15.60 -7.27 -9.48
C ALA A 110 -16.11 -8.28 -8.41
N PRO A 111 -15.85 -9.60 -8.51
CA PRO A 111 -16.26 -10.55 -7.48
C PRO A 111 -15.53 -10.32 -6.14
N ILE A 112 -14.25 -9.91 -6.17
CA ILE A 112 -13.48 -9.58 -4.97
C ILE A 112 -14.11 -8.37 -4.29
N PHE A 113 -14.35 -7.30 -5.03
CA PHE A 113 -14.95 -6.06 -4.52
C PHE A 113 -16.34 -6.29 -3.92
N LYS A 114 -17.18 -7.10 -4.57
CA LYS A 114 -18.47 -7.49 -4.03
C LYS A 114 -18.33 -8.23 -2.70
N LYS A 115 -17.40 -9.18 -2.62
CA LYS A 115 -17.15 -9.97 -1.39
C LYS A 115 -16.70 -9.11 -0.22
N ILE A 116 -15.87 -8.11 -0.44
CA ILE A 116 -15.32 -7.24 0.62
C ILE A 116 -16.14 -5.96 0.82
N GLY A 117 -17.26 -5.78 0.09
CA GLY A 117 -18.21 -4.68 0.29
C GLY A 117 -17.77 -3.33 -0.28
N VAL A 118 -16.95 -3.33 -1.34
CA VAL A 118 -16.59 -2.07 -2.05
C VAL A 118 -17.81 -1.46 -2.69
N THR A 119 -18.08 -0.20 -2.40
CA THR A 119 -19.20 0.58 -2.93
C THR A 119 -18.79 1.63 -3.97
N THR A 120 -17.54 2.05 -3.90
CA THR A 120 -17.02 3.13 -4.77
C THR A 120 -15.60 2.80 -5.22
N VAL A 121 -15.32 2.99 -6.50
CA VAL A 121 -14.00 2.85 -7.09
C VAL A 121 -13.53 4.21 -7.59
N VAL A 122 -12.35 4.64 -7.14
CA VAL A 122 -11.70 5.88 -7.59
C VAL A 122 -10.55 5.51 -8.51
N ARG A 123 -10.59 6.03 -9.73
CA ARG A 123 -9.49 5.84 -10.68
C ARG A 123 -8.47 6.95 -10.55
N LEU A 124 -7.22 6.59 -10.29
CA LEU A 124 -6.06 7.50 -10.20
C LEU A 124 -5.05 7.28 -11.35
N ASN A 125 -5.35 6.38 -12.28
CA ASN A 125 -4.52 6.04 -13.43
C ASN A 125 -5.21 6.39 -14.76
N ASN A 126 -4.47 6.27 -15.87
CA ASN A 126 -5.01 6.44 -17.21
C ASN A 126 -6.08 5.36 -17.53
N LYS A 127 -7.09 5.74 -18.31
CA LYS A 127 -8.09 4.79 -18.77
C LYS A 127 -7.51 3.90 -19.87
N VAL A 128 -7.24 2.63 -19.54
CA VAL A 128 -6.76 1.60 -20.47
C VAL A 128 -7.76 0.46 -20.69
N TYR A 129 -8.91 0.52 -20.02
CA TYR A 129 -10.03 -0.43 -20.07
C TYR A 129 -11.36 0.34 -20.07
N GLU A 130 -12.43 -0.30 -20.54
CA GLU A 130 -13.80 0.27 -20.53
C GLU A 130 -14.49 0.08 -19.17
#